data_1323a8932ef3e3c56103a03abf901f2c
#
_entry.id   1323a8932ef3e3c56103a03abf901f2c
#
_cell.length_a   1.000
_cell.length_b   1.000
_cell.length_c   1.000
_cell.angle_alpha   90.00
_cell.angle_beta   90.00
_cell.angle_gamma   90.00
#
_symmetry.space_group_name_H-M   'P 1'
#
loop_
_entity.id
_entity.type
_entity.pdbx_description
1 polymer ?
#
loop_
_entity_poly.entity_id
_entity_poly.type
_entity_poly.pdbx_seq_one_letter_code
_entity_poly.pdbx_strand_id
1 'polypeptide(L)'
;MNNNLKNHWENIYQNKNEDEVSWFQKTPNTSIEIINSIKIKKQSKIIDVGSGRSRLFKNLIEQGYNNLTYLDISESAAKKSKIFLGQESKNIEWIVEDVLNFEPKQNFDVWHDRAVFHFLTDKNQIKKYVDLVSRNISNNGYLIIGTFSEQGPLKCSGLEVSRYSESLIKTTFIESFALLNSFKIDHSTPFNTTQNFLFSVLKKSMYEFE
;
A
#
# COMPACT_ATOMS: atom_id res chain seq x y z
N MET A 1 -9.56 10.49 -15.53
CA MET A 1 -9.54 10.41 -14.04
C MET A 1 -10.90 9.96 -13.57
N ASN A 2 -10.93 8.99 -12.69
CA ASN A 2 -12.20 8.62 -12.04
C ASN A 2 -12.49 9.64 -10.93
N ASN A 3 -12.99 10.84 -11.30
CA ASN A 3 -13.29 11.94 -10.38
C ASN A 3 -14.15 11.49 -9.18
N ASN A 4 -14.91 10.41 -9.35
CA ASN A 4 -15.79 9.89 -8.31
C ASN A 4 -14.98 9.23 -7.17
N LEU A 5 -13.93 8.46 -7.50
CA LEU A 5 -13.08 7.80 -6.50
C LEU A 5 -12.24 8.82 -5.71
N LYS A 6 -11.64 9.80 -6.41
CA LYS A 6 -10.89 10.89 -5.76
C LYS A 6 -11.79 11.68 -4.80
N ASN A 7 -12.99 12.08 -5.24
CA ASN A 7 -13.94 12.82 -4.41
C ASN A 7 -14.41 12.00 -3.21
N HIS A 8 -14.59 10.69 -3.37
CA HIS A 8 -14.95 9.78 -2.28
C HIS A 8 -13.88 9.79 -1.17
N TRP A 9 -12.61 9.55 -1.52
CA TRP A 9 -11.53 9.53 -0.54
C TRP A 9 -11.26 10.91 0.06
N GLU A 10 -11.32 11.96 -0.76
CA GLU A 10 -11.19 13.33 -0.30
C GLU A 10 -12.23 13.67 0.78
N ASN A 11 -13.51 13.33 0.52
CA ASN A 11 -14.59 13.53 1.48
C ASN A 11 -14.36 12.76 2.79
N ILE A 12 -13.88 11.51 2.71
CA ILE A 12 -13.57 10.72 3.90
C ILE A 12 -12.47 11.39 4.72
N TYR A 13 -11.35 11.75 4.09
CA TYR A 13 -10.24 12.36 4.81
C TYR A 13 -10.52 13.78 5.30
N GLN A 14 -11.44 14.51 4.68
CA GLN A 14 -11.90 15.80 5.18
C GLN A 14 -12.75 15.65 6.44
N ASN A 15 -13.71 14.74 6.43
CA ASN A 15 -14.80 14.72 7.40
C ASN A 15 -14.64 13.69 8.54
N LYS A 16 -13.72 12.72 8.41
CA LYS A 16 -13.51 11.71 9.46
C LYS A 16 -12.21 11.91 10.21
N ASN A 17 -12.25 11.61 11.50
CA ASN A 17 -11.07 11.45 12.35
C ASN A 17 -10.39 10.09 12.07
N GLU A 18 -9.21 9.88 12.66
CA GLU A 18 -8.43 8.67 12.42
C GLU A 18 -9.13 7.41 12.94
N ASP A 19 -9.75 7.50 14.09
CA ASP A 19 -10.46 6.42 14.77
C ASP A 19 -11.88 6.19 14.26
N GLU A 20 -12.32 6.99 13.29
CA GLU A 20 -13.61 6.83 12.61
C GLU A 20 -13.50 6.08 11.28
N VAL A 21 -12.35 5.45 11.00
CA VAL A 21 -12.14 4.65 9.79
C VAL A 21 -11.71 3.23 10.16
N SER A 22 -12.26 2.24 9.46
CA SER A 22 -12.07 0.82 9.82
C SER A 22 -10.65 0.31 9.65
N TRP A 23 -9.83 0.94 8.82
CA TRP A 23 -8.43 0.56 8.56
C TRP A 23 -7.41 1.21 9.50
N PHE A 24 -7.88 2.01 10.45
CA PHE A 24 -6.99 2.69 11.39
C PHE A 24 -6.11 1.72 12.18
N GLN A 25 -4.84 2.06 12.27
CA GLN A 25 -3.86 1.40 13.14
C GLN A 25 -3.01 2.48 13.81
N LYS A 26 -2.96 2.47 15.15
CA LYS A 26 -2.08 3.38 15.90
C LYS A 26 -0.60 3.14 15.52
N THR A 27 -0.24 1.88 15.36
CA THR A 27 1.06 1.44 14.83
C THR A 27 0.80 0.32 13.82
N PRO A 28 1.27 0.42 12.57
CA PRO A 28 1.08 -0.61 11.55
C PRO A 28 2.10 -1.74 11.70
N ASN A 29 2.03 -2.48 12.83
CA ASN A 29 3.03 -3.46 13.24
C ASN A 29 3.32 -4.48 12.15
N THR A 30 2.30 -5.05 11.52
CA THR A 30 2.48 -6.05 10.46
C THR A 30 3.34 -5.51 9.30
N SER A 31 3.05 -4.32 8.81
CA SER A 31 3.84 -3.70 7.74
C SER A 31 5.28 -3.44 8.16
N ILE A 32 5.48 -2.96 9.40
CA ILE A 32 6.81 -2.70 9.97
C ILE A 32 7.61 -4.01 10.11
N GLU A 33 7.01 -5.04 10.65
CA GLU A 33 7.63 -6.36 10.83
C GLU A 33 8.03 -6.98 9.49
N ILE A 34 7.17 -6.88 8.47
CA ILE A 34 7.50 -7.34 7.11
C ILE A 34 8.70 -6.57 6.55
N ILE A 35 8.68 -5.22 6.61
CA ILE A 35 9.79 -4.39 6.10
C ILE A 35 11.09 -4.72 6.84
N ASN A 36 11.04 -4.94 8.15
CA ASN A 36 12.22 -5.33 8.92
C ASN A 36 12.73 -6.74 8.56
N SER A 37 11.83 -7.67 8.26
CA SER A 37 12.19 -9.06 7.92
C SER A 37 12.93 -9.21 6.60
N ILE A 38 12.66 -8.35 5.62
CA ILE A 38 13.33 -8.37 4.31
C ILE A 38 14.73 -7.71 4.32
N LYS A 39 15.17 -7.17 5.46
CA LYS A 39 16.54 -6.69 5.72
C LYS A 39 17.11 -5.75 4.65
N ILE A 40 16.32 -4.80 4.19
CA ILE A 40 16.75 -3.78 3.22
C ILE A 40 17.65 -2.72 3.87
N LYS A 41 18.41 -2.00 3.04
CA LYS A 41 19.27 -0.89 3.50
C LYS A 41 18.43 0.31 3.94
N LYS A 42 18.94 1.13 4.85
CA LYS A 42 18.23 2.35 5.30
C LYS A 42 18.04 3.39 4.19
N GLN A 43 18.85 3.34 3.16
CA GLN A 43 18.79 4.18 1.95
C GLN A 43 17.88 3.59 0.85
N SER A 44 17.32 2.40 1.06
CA SER A 44 16.40 1.79 0.10
C SER A 44 15.21 2.68 -0.17
N LYS A 45 14.81 2.75 -1.43
CA LYS A 45 13.67 3.54 -1.90
C LYS A 45 12.37 2.82 -1.60
N ILE A 46 11.58 3.37 -0.70
CA ILE A 46 10.30 2.79 -0.26
C ILE A 46 9.17 3.69 -0.70
N ILE A 47 8.23 3.16 -1.46
CA ILE A 47 6.95 3.82 -1.72
C ILE A 47 5.85 3.17 -0.91
N ASP A 48 5.00 3.99 -0.31
CA ASP A 48 3.76 3.57 0.37
C ASP A 48 2.55 4.08 -0.42
N VAL A 49 1.79 3.17 -0.99
CA VAL A 49 0.64 3.44 -1.87
C VAL A 49 -0.64 3.43 -1.06
N GLY A 50 -1.46 4.48 -1.23
CA GLY A 50 -2.60 4.73 -0.36
C GLY A 50 -2.16 4.99 1.08
N SER A 51 -1.11 5.77 1.22
CA SER A 51 -0.41 5.99 2.48
C SER A 51 -1.29 6.64 3.56
N GLY A 52 -2.38 7.27 3.17
CA GLY A 52 -3.36 7.85 4.07
C GLY A 52 -2.73 8.84 5.05
N ARG A 53 -2.78 8.56 6.35
CA ARG A 53 -2.17 9.40 7.39
C ARG A 53 -0.74 9.00 7.77
N SER A 54 -0.05 8.26 6.92
CA SER A 54 1.41 7.99 6.97
C SER A 54 1.98 7.50 8.32
N ARG A 55 1.21 6.73 9.08
CA ARG A 55 1.71 6.19 10.34
C ARG A 55 2.87 5.21 10.13
N LEU A 56 2.93 4.57 8.96
CA LEU A 56 4.07 3.74 8.57
C LEU A 56 5.35 4.58 8.49
N PHE A 57 5.30 5.74 7.86
CA PHE A 57 6.49 6.58 7.67
C PHE A 57 7.10 7.08 8.97
N LYS A 58 6.27 7.44 9.97
CA LYS A 58 6.81 7.82 11.28
C LYS A 58 7.71 6.73 11.86
N ASN A 59 7.25 5.49 11.81
CA ASN A 59 8.04 4.34 12.31
C ASN A 59 9.28 4.05 11.45
N LEU A 60 9.17 4.18 10.13
CA LEU A 60 10.31 3.97 9.23
C LEU A 60 11.39 5.04 9.44
N ILE A 61 11.01 6.30 9.62
CA ILE A 61 11.94 7.40 9.90
C ILE A 61 12.65 7.18 11.24
N GLU A 62 11.91 6.83 12.29
CA GLU A 62 12.47 6.49 13.61
C GLU A 62 13.48 5.32 13.55
N GLN A 63 13.31 4.42 12.57
CA GLN A 63 14.24 3.33 12.29
C GLN A 63 15.39 3.71 11.35
N GLY A 64 15.44 4.97 10.89
CA GLY A 64 16.52 5.52 10.06
C GLY A 64 16.35 5.34 8.55
N TYR A 65 15.17 4.93 8.07
CA TYR A 65 14.86 4.96 6.64
C TYR A 65 14.66 6.42 6.18
N ASN A 66 15.30 6.82 5.08
CA ASN A 66 15.37 8.22 4.66
C ASN A 66 15.02 8.46 3.18
N ASN A 67 14.60 7.44 2.46
CA ASN A 67 14.24 7.55 1.05
C ASN A 67 12.79 7.05 0.86
N LEU A 68 11.86 7.90 1.26
CA LEU A 68 10.43 7.56 1.37
C LEU A 68 9.61 8.37 0.38
N THR A 69 8.71 7.70 -0.33
CA THR A 69 7.76 8.30 -1.26
C THR A 69 6.34 7.98 -0.81
N TYR A 70 5.57 9.04 -0.59
CA TYR A 70 4.15 9.00 -0.28
C TYR A 70 3.35 9.05 -1.58
N LEU A 71 2.41 8.13 -1.76
CA LEU A 71 1.42 8.18 -2.83
C LEU A 71 0.02 7.99 -2.26
N ASP A 72 -0.87 8.95 -2.48
CA ASP A 72 -2.30 8.84 -2.15
C ASP A 72 -3.13 9.68 -3.12
N ILE A 73 -4.35 9.29 -3.37
CA ILE A 73 -5.27 10.01 -4.24
C ILE A 73 -5.85 11.27 -3.58
N SER A 74 -5.83 11.34 -2.23
CA SER A 74 -6.43 12.43 -1.44
C SER A 74 -5.41 13.47 -1.03
N GLU A 75 -5.67 14.71 -1.42
CA GLU A 75 -4.90 15.88 -1.00
C GLU A 75 -5.06 16.16 0.51
N SER A 76 -6.27 15.96 1.04
CA SER A 76 -6.55 16.07 2.47
C SER A 76 -5.80 15.04 3.31
N ALA A 77 -5.65 13.80 2.82
CA ALA A 77 -4.82 12.79 3.45
C ALA A 77 -3.37 13.25 3.53
N ALA A 78 -2.80 13.69 2.40
CA ALA A 78 -1.43 14.20 2.32
C ALA A 78 -1.20 15.38 3.27
N LYS A 79 -2.13 16.36 3.30
CA LYS A 79 -2.06 17.51 4.20
C LYS A 79 -2.06 17.10 5.68
N LYS A 80 -2.97 16.20 6.08
CA LYS A 80 -3.04 15.70 7.46
C LYS A 80 -1.77 14.91 7.83
N SER A 81 -1.19 14.15 6.89
CA SER A 81 0.05 13.42 7.07
C SER A 81 1.24 14.34 7.28
N LYS A 82 1.36 15.41 6.47
CA LYS A 82 2.42 16.42 6.63
C LYS A 82 2.36 17.09 8.00
N ILE A 83 1.16 17.40 8.48
CA ILE A 83 0.95 17.98 9.82
C ILE A 83 1.38 16.98 10.89
N PHE A 84 0.99 15.71 10.77
CA PHE A 84 1.32 14.65 11.72
C PHE A 84 2.83 14.37 11.82
N LEU A 85 3.53 14.38 10.69
CA LEU A 85 4.98 14.15 10.65
C LEU A 85 5.82 15.40 10.97
N GLY A 86 5.23 16.59 10.92
CA GLY A 86 5.91 17.83 11.25
C GLY A 86 7.16 18.06 10.40
N GLN A 87 8.31 18.29 11.03
CA GLN A 87 9.57 18.57 10.34
C GLN A 87 10.09 17.39 9.50
N GLU A 88 9.77 16.17 9.92
CA GLU A 88 10.18 14.94 9.21
C GLU A 88 9.54 14.85 7.81
N SER A 89 8.39 15.51 7.60
CA SER A 89 7.70 15.54 6.31
C SER A 89 8.51 16.16 5.17
N LYS A 90 9.53 16.98 5.49
CA LYS A 90 10.38 17.64 4.49
C LYS A 90 11.27 16.69 3.70
N ASN A 91 11.53 15.50 4.26
CA ASN A 91 12.42 14.49 3.69
C ASN A 91 11.66 13.41 2.93
N ILE A 92 10.35 13.61 2.71
CA ILE A 92 9.49 12.66 2.00
C ILE A 92 9.11 13.25 0.65
N GLU A 93 9.18 12.44 -0.39
CA GLU A 93 8.59 12.77 -1.68
C GLU A 93 7.07 12.60 -1.63
N TRP A 94 6.32 13.68 -1.87
CA TRP A 94 4.84 13.68 -1.76
C TRP A 94 4.20 13.70 -3.13
N ILE A 95 3.42 12.66 -3.44
CA ILE A 95 2.70 12.52 -4.69
C ILE A 95 1.21 12.35 -4.37
N VAL A 96 0.38 13.23 -4.94
CA VAL A 96 -1.08 13.16 -4.83
C VAL A 96 -1.64 12.79 -6.19
N GLU A 97 -1.86 11.49 -6.41
CA GLU A 97 -2.31 10.95 -7.69
C GLU A 97 -3.01 9.61 -7.48
N ASP A 98 -3.89 9.27 -8.43
CA ASP A 98 -4.42 7.90 -8.55
C ASP A 98 -3.28 6.96 -8.95
N VAL A 99 -3.11 5.86 -8.22
CA VAL A 99 -2.06 4.88 -8.49
C VAL A 99 -2.06 4.39 -9.94
N LEU A 100 -3.23 4.28 -10.56
CA LEU A 100 -3.33 3.87 -11.96
C LEU A 100 -2.87 4.93 -12.97
N ASN A 101 -2.71 6.17 -12.55
CA ASN A 101 -2.19 7.26 -13.39
C ASN A 101 -0.79 7.70 -12.97
N PHE A 102 -0.26 7.10 -11.90
CA PHE A 102 1.07 7.40 -11.41
C PHE A 102 2.15 6.96 -12.40
N GLU A 103 3.02 7.88 -12.75
CA GLU A 103 4.18 7.65 -13.62
C GLU A 103 5.47 7.86 -12.82
N PRO A 104 6.04 6.79 -12.24
CA PRO A 104 7.26 6.88 -11.45
C PRO A 104 8.45 7.38 -12.26
N LYS A 105 9.23 8.29 -11.69
CA LYS A 105 10.50 8.77 -12.27
C LYS A 105 11.71 7.95 -11.85
N GLN A 106 11.50 6.95 -10.98
CA GLN A 106 12.54 6.08 -10.44
C GLN A 106 11.96 4.72 -10.09
N ASN A 107 12.82 3.71 -9.99
CA ASN A 107 12.44 2.42 -9.45
C ASN A 107 12.51 2.41 -7.92
N PHE A 108 11.67 1.57 -7.30
CA PHE A 108 11.59 1.40 -5.86
C PHE A 108 12.15 0.04 -5.43
N ASP A 109 12.84 0.01 -4.30
CA ASP A 109 13.32 -1.24 -3.71
C ASP A 109 12.21 -1.96 -2.93
N VAL A 110 11.26 -1.18 -2.41
CA VAL A 110 10.06 -1.69 -1.76
C VAL A 110 8.85 -0.88 -2.23
N TRP A 111 7.86 -1.60 -2.74
CA TRP A 111 6.52 -1.10 -3.01
C TRP A 111 5.59 -1.68 -1.96
N HIS A 112 5.10 -0.84 -1.07
CA HIS A 112 4.15 -1.22 -0.05
C HIS A 112 2.76 -0.73 -0.43
N ASP A 113 1.80 -1.63 -0.40
CA ASP A 113 0.38 -1.38 -0.64
C ASP A 113 -0.44 -2.10 0.44
N ARG A 114 -1.05 -1.35 1.31
CA ARG A 114 -2.02 -1.90 2.26
C ARG A 114 -3.39 -1.32 1.99
N ALA A 115 -4.27 -2.15 1.41
CA ALA A 115 -5.66 -1.83 1.15
C ALA A 115 -5.91 -0.80 0.02
N VAL A 116 -5.07 -0.78 -1.03
CA VAL A 116 -5.36 -0.06 -2.28
C VAL A 116 -5.66 -1.04 -3.41
N PHE A 117 -4.81 -2.03 -3.63
CA PHE A 117 -4.97 -2.99 -4.71
C PHE A 117 -6.33 -3.69 -4.68
N HIS A 118 -6.88 -3.95 -3.52
CA HIS A 118 -8.17 -4.63 -3.40
C HIS A 118 -9.37 -3.79 -3.89
N PHE A 119 -9.23 -2.48 -4.06
CA PHE A 119 -10.26 -1.64 -4.69
C PHE A 119 -10.29 -1.75 -6.21
N LEU A 120 -9.27 -2.35 -6.80
CA LEU A 120 -9.22 -2.62 -8.23
C LEU A 120 -10.05 -3.89 -8.51
N THR A 121 -11.30 -3.70 -8.92
CA THR A 121 -12.23 -4.81 -9.17
C THR A 121 -12.36 -5.15 -10.66
N ASP A 122 -11.92 -4.27 -11.54
CA ASP A 122 -11.88 -4.46 -12.99
C ASP A 122 -10.57 -5.11 -13.45
N LYS A 123 -10.65 -6.09 -14.35
CA LYS A 123 -9.48 -6.84 -14.84
C LYS A 123 -8.42 -5.96 -15.53
N ASN A 124 -8.85 -4.91 -16.24
CA ASN A 124 -7.91 -4.02 -16.92
C ASN A 124 -7.19 -3.12 -15.91
N GLN A 125 -7.89 -2.70 -14.83
CA GLN A 125 -7.26 -1.96 -13.73
C GLN A 125 -6.23 -2.83 -12.99
N ILE A 126 -6.59 -4.10 -12.69
CA ILE A 126 -5.67 -5.07 -12.07
C ILE A 126 -4.44 -5.25 -12.96
N LYS A 127 -4.64 -5.50 -14.27
CA LYS A 127 -3.52 -5.63 -15.22
C LYS A 127 -2.65 -4.38 -15.25
N LYS A 128 -3.25 -3.19 -15.33
CA LYS A 128 -2.52 -1.92 -15.33
C LYS A 128 -1.67 -1.73 -14.08
N TYR A 129 -2.21 -2.11 -12.90
CA TYR A 129 -1.46 -2.07 -11.65
C TYR A 129 -0.29 -3.07 -11.64
N VAL A 130 -0.53 -4.32 -12.08
CA VAL A 130 0.52 -5.34 -12.19
C VAL A 130 1.65 -4.88 -13.12
N ASP A 131 1.30 -4.33 -14.30
CA ASP A 131 2.27 -3.78 -15.24
C ASP A 131 3.05 -2.60 -14.62
N LEU A 132 2.37 -1.73 -13.85
CA LEU A 132 3.01 -0.61 -13.15
C LEU A 132 4.06 -1.08 -12.14
N VAL A 133 3.69 -1.97 -11.22
CA VAL A 133 4.62 -2.44 -10.18
C VAL A 133 5.74 -3.28 -10.78
N SER A 134 5.45 -4.07 -11.82
CA SER A 134 6.45 -4.88 -12.52
C SER A 134 7.55 -4.04 -13.17
N ARG A 135 7.21 -2.88 -13.73
CA ARG A 135 8.20 -2.00 -14.36
C ARG A 135 8.97 -1.16 -13.35
N ASN A 136 8.36 -0.78 -12.23
CA ASN A 136 8.89 0.24 -11.35
C ASN A 136 9.41 -0.28 -9.99
N ILE A 137 9.42 -1.59 -9.77
CA ILE A 137 10.17 -2.20 -8.68
C ILE A 137 11.57 -2.56 -9.23
N SER A 138 12.62 -2.24 -8.48
CA SER A 138 14.00 -2.57 -8.80
C SER A 138 14.20 -4.08 -8.91
N ASN A 139 15.19 -4.52 -9.69
CA ASN A 139 15.61 -5.92 -9.69
C ASN A 139 15.94 -6.37 -8.25
N ASN A 140 15.46 -7.52 -7.84
CA ASN A 140 15.50 -8.01 -6.45
C ASN A 140 14.72 -7.18 -5.42
N GLY A 141 13.95 -6.17 -5.85
CA GLY A 141 13.06 -5.40 -4.99
C GLY A 141 11.82 -6.20 -4.57
N TYR A 142 11.05 -5.62 -3.69
CA TYR A 142 9.93 -6.30 -3.03
C TYR A 142 8.61 -5.57 -3.27
N LEU A 143 7.57 -6.36 -3.54
CA LEU A 143 6.18 -5.94 -3.43
C LEU A 143 5.60 -6.51 -2.13
N ILE A 144 5.16 -5.63 -1.25
CA ILE A 144 4.42 -5.99 -0.04
C ILE A 144 2.98 -5.56 -0.27
N ILE A 145 2.06 -6.50 -0.26
CA ILE A 145 0.66 -6.23 -0.57
C ILE A 145 -0.26 -6.80 0.51
N GLY A 146 -1.10 -5.93 1.07
CA GLY A 146 -2.11 -6.27 2.08
C GLY A 146 -3.52 -6.06 1.53
N THR A 147 -4.25 -7.14 1.30
CA THR A 147 -5.63 -7.12 0.78
C THR A 147 -6.58 -7.73 1.79
N PHE A 148 -7.90 -7.59 1.60
CA PHE A 148 -8.80 -8.49 2.30
C PHE A 148 -8.61 -9.91 1.81
N SER A 149 -8.58 -10.85 2.76
CA SER A 149 -8.57 -12.27 2.46
C SER A 149 -9.95 -12.73 1.98
N GLU A 150 -10.07 -14.00 1.60
CA GLU A 150 -11.36 -14.63 1.26
C GLU A 150 -12.37 -14.56 2.41
N GLN A 151 -11.91 -14.41 3.65
CA GLN A 151 -12.71 -14.27 4.88
C GLN A 151 -12.98 -12.80 5.25
N GLY A 152 -12.36 -11.86 4.53
CA GLY A 152 -12.55 -10.43 4.74
C GLY A 152 -13.88 -9.91 4.21
N PRO A 153 -14.20 -8.65 4.48
CA PRO A 153 -15.43 -8.01 4.00
C PRO A 153 -15.51 -7.92 2.47
N LEU A 154 -16.73 -7.86 1.94
CA LEU A 154 -16.99 -7.59 0.51
C LEU A 154 -16.90 -6.11 0.15
N LYS A 155 -16.95 -5.24 1.15
CA LYS A 155 -16.90 -3.77 0.99
C LYS A 155 -15.94 -3.16 1.98
N CYS A 156 -15.28 -2.08 1.57
CA CYS A 156 -14.50 -1.20 2.43
C CYS A 156 -14.92 0.24 2.17
N SER A 157 -15.24 0.98 3.20
CA SER A 157 -15.66 2.40 3.08
C SER A 157 -16.83 2.62 2.10
N GLY A 158 -17.77 1.65 2.02
CA GLY A 158 -18.90 1.70 1.09
C GLY A 158 -18.59 1.27 -0.34
N LEU A 159 -17.33 1.05 -0.70
CA LEU A 159 -16.89 0.58 -2.01
C LEU A 159 -16.74 -0.93 -2.05
N GLU A 160 -17.08 -1.53 -3.19
CA GLU A 160 -16.81 -2.95 -3.46
C GLU A 160 -15.29 -3.20 -3.50
N VAL A 161 -14.88 -4.37 -3.02
CA VAL A 161 -13.48 -4.78 -3.05
C VAL A 161 -13.32 -6.21 -3.55
N SER A 162 -12.19 -6.48 -4.17
CA SER A 162 -11.72 -7.84 -4.48
C SER A 162 -11.11 -8.47 -3.24
N ARG A 163 -11.43 -9.75 -2.97
CA ARG A 163 -10.81 -10.55 -1.91
C ARG A 163 -9.84 -11.53 -2.53
N TYR A 164 -8.73 -11.76 -1.84
CA TYR A 164 -7.65 -12.55 -2.40
C TYR A 164 -7.31 -13.76 -1.53
N SER A 165 -7.04 -14.89 -2.20
CA SER A 165 -6.32 -16.02 -1.63
C SER A 165 -4.83 -15.91 -1.95
N GLU A 166 -4.00 -16.67 -1.25
CA GLU A 166 -2.58 -16.78 -1.57
C GLU A 166 -2.36 -17.23 -3.03
N SER A 167 -3.13 -18.24 -3.48
CA SER A 167 -3.02 -18.73 -4.84
C SER A 167 -3.40 -17.67 -5.88
N LEU A 168 -4.41 -16.83 -5.60
CA LEU A 168 -4.82 -15.77 -6.50
C LEU A 168 -3.76 -14.65 -6.55
N ILE A 169 -3.17 -14.24 -5.43
CA ILE A 169 -2.04 -13.29 -5.42
C ILE A 169 -0.88 -13.87 -6.21
N LYS A 170 -0.49 -15.13 -5.94
CA LYS A 170 0.61 -15.78 -6.64
C LYS A 170 0.40 -15.78 -8.15
N THR A 171 -0.78 -16.19 -8.64
CA THR A 171 -1.07 -16.21 -10.08
C THR A 171 -1.18 -14.82 -10.69
N THR A 172 -1.68 -13.83 -9.95
CA THR A 172 -1.81 -12.45 -10.45
C THR A 172 -0.43 -11.82 -10.74
N PHE A 173 0.59 -12.14 -9.96
CA PHE A 173 1.91 -11.51 -10.07
C PHE A 173 3.01 -12.45 -10.61
N ILE A 174 2.66 -13.68 -11.03
CA ILE A 174 3.62 -14.75 -11.34
C ILE A 174 4.61 -14.40 -12.45
N GLU A 175 4.21 -13.59 -13.42
CA GLU A 175 5.08 -13.22 -14.56
C GLU A 175 6.30 -12.41 -14.16
N SER A 176 6.23 -11.66 -13.06
CA SER A 176 7.31 -10.74 -12.66
C SER A 176 7.81 -10.96 -11.24
N PHE A 177 7.08 -11.72 -10.43
CA PHE A 177 7.38 -11.86 -9.00
C PHE A 177 7.28 -13.31 -8.52
N ALA A 178 8.19 -13.66 -7.61
CA ALA A 178 8.10 -14.88 -6.82
C ALA A 178 7.45 -14.56 -5.46
N LEU A 179 6.42 -15.31 -5.07
CA LEU A 179 5.83 -15.21 -3.75
C LEU A 179 6.78 -15.83 -2.73
N LEU A 180 7.24 -15.03 -1.77
CA LEU A 180 8.15 -15.47 -0.70
C LEU A 180 7.40 -15.89 0.55
N ASN A 181 6.37 -15.15 0.93
CA ASN A 181 5.57 -15.39 2.13
C ASN A 181 4.16 -14.86 1.95
N SER A 182 3.20 -15.53 2.56
CA SER A 182 1.82 -15.09 2.61
C SER A 182 1.18 -15.58 3.91
N PHE A 183 0.42 -14.73 4.59
CA PHE A 183 -0.25 -15.08 5.83
C PHE A 183 -1.49 -14.22 6.05
N LYS A 184 -2.46 -14.78 6.78
CA LYS A 184 -3.67 -14.08 7.17
C LYS A 184 -3.52 -13.49 8.56
N ILE A 185 -4.10 -12.31 8.77
CA ILE A 185 -4.13 -11.64 10.05
C ILE A 185 -5.48 -10.93 10.27
N ASP A 186 -5.96 -10.98 11.49
CA ASP A 186 -7.13 -10.23 11.90
C ASP A 186 -6.75 -8.82 12.33
N HIS A 187 -7.37 -7.85 11.69
CA HIS A 187 -7.29 -6.43 12.05
C HIS A 187 -8.54 -6.07 12.88
N SER A 188 -8.33 -5.68 14.13
CA SER A 188 -9.37 -5.12 14.98
C SER A 188 -9.62 -3.66 14.59
N THR A 189 -10.84 -3.34 14.18
CA THR A 189 -11.23 -1.98 13.83
C THR A 189 -11.57 -1.17 15.08
N PRO A 190 -11.58 0.17 15.01
CA PRO A 190 -12.06 1.03 16.10
C PRO A 190 -13.51 0.79 16.51
N PHE A 191 -14.28 0.08 15.67
CA PHE A 191 -15.71 -0.22 15.89
C PHE A 191 -15.92 -1.58 16.57
N ASN A 192 -14.88 -2.19 17.14
CA ASN A 192 -14.93 -3.54 17.74
C ASN A 192 -15.37 -4.64 16.74
N THR A 193 -15.08 -4.46 15.47
CA THR A 193 -15.25 -5.47 14.43
C THR A 193 -13.90 -5.96 13.93
N THR A 194 -13.90 -7.10 13.25
CA THR A 194 -12.68 -7.70 12.72
C THR A 194 -12.70 -7.68 11.20
N GLN A 195 -11.56 -7.36 10.60
CA GLN A 195 -11.32 -7.46 9.17
C GLN A 195 -10.15 -8.41 8.94
N ASN A 196 -10.38 -9.52 8.23
CA ASN A 196 -9.32 -10.47 7.94
C ASN A 196 -8.56 -10.05 6.68
N PHE A 197 -7.26 -9.78 6.85
CA PHE A 197 -6.34 -9.42 5.79
C PHE A 197 -5.47 -10.61 5.38
N LEU A 198 -5.10 -10.62 4.11
CA LEU A 198 -4.00 -11.41 3.57
C LEU A 198 -2.83 -10.46 3.28
N PHE A 199 -1.71 -10.65 3.95
CA PHE A 199 -0.45 -10.02 3.60
C PHE A 199 0.39 -10.96 2.76
N SER A 200 0.96 -10.44 1.67
CA SER A 200 1.84 -11.20 0.78
C SER A 200 3.11 -10.41 0.51
N VAL A 201 4.23 -11.10 0.58
CA VAL A 201 5.57 -10.57 0.27
C VAL A 201 6.06 -11.25 -0.99
N LEU A 202 6.24 -10.45 -2.03
CA LEU A 202 6.70 -10.93 -3.32
C LEU A 202 8.05 -10.27 -3.64
N LYS A 203 8.94 -11.02 -4.26
CA LYS A 203 10.25 -10.52 -4.71
C LYS A 203 10.27 -10.50 -6.23
N LYS A 204 10.73 -9.40 -6.81
CA LYS A 204 10.87 -9.30 -8.25
C LYS A 204 11.86 -10.36 -8.76
N SER A 205 11.41 -11.16 -9.69
CA SER A 205 12.22 -12.17 -10.36
C SER A 205 13.21 -11.51 -11.33
N MET A 206 14.41 -12.07 -11.45
CA MET A 206 15.41 -11.59 -12.41
C MET A 206 15.22 -12.18 -13.81
N TYR A 207 14.02 -12.69 -14.12
CA TYR A 207 13.79 -13.20 -15.48
C TYR A 207 13.65 -12.02 -16.43
N GLU A 208 14.71 -11.71 -17.16
CA GLU A 208 14.58 -11.06 -18.45
C GLU A 208 13.93 -12.10 -19.36
N PHE A 209 12.72 -11.82 -19.84
CA PHE A 209 12.18 -12.61 -20.95
C PHE A 209 13.05 -12.29 -22.17
N GLU A 210 13.82 -13.29 -22.61
CA GLU A 210 14.46 -13.27 -23.92
C GLU A 210 13.43 -13.19 -25.04
#